data_ea2e150bec69f50f28b38d250015c820
#
_entry.id   ea2e150bec69f50f28b38d250015c820
#
_cell.length_a   1.000
_cell.length_b   1.000
_cell.length_c   1.000
_cell.angle_alpha   90.00
_cell.angle_beta   90.00
_cell.angle_gamma   90.00
#
_symmetry.space_group_name_H-M   'P 1'
#
loop_
_entity.id
_entity.type
_entity.pdbx_description
1 polymer ?
#
loop_
_entity_poly.entity_id
_entity_poly.type
_entity_poly.pdbx_seq_one_letter_code
_entity_poly.pdbx_strand_id
1 'polypeptide(L)'
;MLKRLDTYREIINENRVVIANRDTGEWMKISKECADIINQAIKLELADEELLDKIADDEDRSYIKTLLEKLEDLGVVSEKRENTIEFDVIYLLITNRCNLRCTHCCTDAEGEASKTFQLEMNTQQWKKTIDKVISANPKGVAITGGEPMIRNDFFEILEYLRKKYTGKIALATNSTLISNENVSTLVKLIDKIDVSIDGIDEETCSKIR
;
A
#
# COMPACT_ATOMS: atom_id res chain seq x y z
N MET A 1 3.28 7.45 -24.83
CA MET A 1 3.47 8.80 -24.25
C MET A 1 4.42 8.67 -23.06
N LEU A 2 5.49 9.44 -23.08
CA LEU A 2 6.48 9.46 -22.00
C LEU A 2 5.89 10.02 -20.72
N LYS A 3 6.09 9.30 -19.61
CA LYS A 3 5.68 9.73 -18.27
C LYS A 3 6.79 9.51 -17.26
N ARG A 4 6.91 10.41 -16.29
CA ARG A 4 7.72 10.17 -15.09
C ARG A 4 6.98 9.21 -14.18
N LEU A 5 7.70 8.23 -13.62
CA LEU A 5 7.19 7.37 -12.58
C LEU A 5 7.36 8.03 -11.21
N ASP A 6 6.60 7.62 -10.21
CA ASP A 6 6.67 8.15 -8.84
C ASP A 6 8.04 7.90 -8.18
N THR A 7 8.77 6.92 -8.68
CA THR A 7 10.15 6.58 -8.29
C THR A 7 11.18 7.64 -8.69
N TYR A 8 10.85 8.49 -9.67
CA TYR A 8 11.76 9.51 -10.21
C TYR A 8 12.16 10.56 -9.17
N ARG A 9 13.45 10.79 -9.06
CA ARG A 9 14.03 11.93 -8.32
C ARG A 9 15.13 12.55 -9.17
N GLU A 10 15.26 13.87 -9.06
CA GLU A 10 16.34 14.58 -9.75
C GLU A 10 17.06 15.54 -8.81
N ILE A 11 18.38 15.65 -9.02
CA ILE A 11 19.23 16.63 -8.36
C ILE A 11 19.97 17.38 -9.47
N ILE A 12 19.74 18.69 -9.54
CA ILE A 12 20.34 19.56 -10.54
C ILE A 12 21.59 20.24 -9.93
N ASN A 13 22.71 20.12 -10.61
CA ASN A 13 23.96 20.81 -10.25
C ASN A 13 24.59 21.40 -11.51
N GLU A 14 24.49 22.72 -11.64
CA GLU A 14 24.98 23.48 -12.82
C GLU A 14 24.47 22.88 -14.15
N ASN A 15 25.37 22.29 -14.93
CA ASN A 15 25.08 21.73 -16.25
C ASN A 15 24.83 20.21 -16.23
N ARG A 16 24.63 19.62 -15.07
CA ARG A 16 24.42 18.17 -14.90
C ARG A 16 23.21 17.89 -14.04
N VAL A 17 22.54 16.79 -14.36
CA VAL A 17 21.39 16.28 -13.60
C VAL A 17 21.66 14.84 -13.22
N VAL A 18 21.51 14.54 -11.94
CA VAL A 18 21.47 13.17 -11.45
C VAL A 18 20.00 12.77 -11.36
N ILE A 19 19.64 11.70 -12.05
CA ILE A 19 18.32 11.08 -11.99
C ILE A 19 18.47 9.80 -11.21
N ALA A 20 17.60 9.58 -10.23
CA ALA A 20 17.62 8.40 -9.37
C ALA A 20 16.24 7.79 -9.23
N ASN A 21 16.21 6.47 -9.10
CA ASN A 21 15.05 5.73 -8.65
C ASN A 21 15.09 5.66 -7.11
N ARG A 22 14.11 6.27 -6.45
CA ARG A 22 14.10 6.34 -4.97
C ARG A 22 13.90 4.99 -4.29
N ASP A 23 13.30 4.01 -5.00
CA ASP A 23 12.92 2.74 -4.41
C ASP A 23 14.06 1.71 -4.52
N THR A 24 14.84 1.75 -5.63
CA THR A 24 16.01 0.87 -5.82
C THR A 24 17.32 1.51 -5.36
N GLY A 25 17.38 2.84 -5.29
CA GLY A 25 18.61 3.60 -5.02
C GLY A 25 19.56 3.68 -6.22
N GLU A 26 19.22 3.10 -7.36
CA GLU A 26 19.98 3.22 -8.60
C GLU A 26 19.89 4.63 -9.17
N TRP A 27 20.93 5.06 -9.84
CA TRP A 27 20.99 6.41 -10.38
C TRP A 27 21.85 6.51 -11.63
N MET A 28 21.60 7.54 -12.42
CA MET A 28 22.43 7.91 -13.55
C MET A 28 22.63 9.42 -13.62
N LYS A 29 23.66 9.82 -14.34
CA LYS A 29 24.01 11.23 -14.54
C LYS A 29 23.92 11.58 -16.02
N ILE A 30 23.22 12.66 -16.31
CA ILE A 30 23.01 13.17 -17.67
C ILE A 30 23.37 14.65 -17.74
N SER A 31 23.51 15.20 -18.95
CA SER A 31 23.59 16.63 -19.14
C SER A 31 22.25 17.31 -18.83
N LYS A 32 22.33 18.60 -18.48
CA LYS A 32 21.11 19.39 -18.27
C LYS A 32 20.31 19.51 -19.56
N GLU A 33 20.96 19.64 -20.69
CA GLU A 33 20.35 19.72 -22.01
C GLU A 33 19.48 18.47 -22.30
N CYS A 34 20.03 17.27 -22.08
CA CYS A 34 19.27 16.02 -22.23
C CYS A 34 18.08 15.93 -21.25
N ALA A 35 18.28 16.36 -20.01
CA ALA A 35 17.21 16.41 -19.03
C ALA A 35 16.08 17.36 -19.47
N ASP A 36 16.43 18.53 -20.00
CA ASP A 36 15.48 19.53 -20.48
C ASP A 36 14.68 19.00 -21.70
N ILE A 37 15.34 18.31 -22.63
CA ILE A 37 14.69 17.65 -23.78
C ILE A 37 13.66 16.62 -23.30
N ILE A 38 14.05 15.72 -22.40
CA ILE A 38 13.16 14.69 -21.86
C ILE A 38 12.01 15.31 -21.08
N ASN A 39 12.29 16.32 -20.24
CA ASN A 39 11.27 17.01 -19.46
C ASN A 39 10.25 17.73 -20.35
N GLN A 40 10.72 18.30 -21.46
CA GLN A 40 9.83 18.92 -22.43
C GLN A 40 8.96 17.88 -23.15
N ALA A 41 9.53 16.73 -23.52
CA ALA A 41 8.80 15.65 -24.14
C ALA A 41 7.69 15.10 -23.20
N ILE A 42 8.01 14.91 -21.93
CA ILE A 42 7.06 14.50 -20.91
C ILE A 42 5.94 15.54 -20.73
N LYS A 43 6.29 16.82 -20.66
CA LYS A 43 5.32 17.91 -20.53
C LYS A 43 4.37 18.02 -21.72
N LEU A 44 4.84 17.67 -22.92
CA LEU A 44 4.06 17.67 -24.16
C LEU A 44 3.38 16.33 -24.43
N GLU A 45 3.53 15.36 -23.53
CA GLU A 45 2.98 14.01 -23.63
C GLU A 45 3.39 13.28 -24.94
N LEU A 46 4.58 13.53 -25.45
CA LEU A 46 5.09 12.91 -26.67
C LEU A 46 5.35 11.41 -26.46
N ALA A 47 5.17 10.61 -27.51
CA ALA A 47 5.72 9.27 -27.59
C ALA A 47 7.23 9.32 -27.89
N ASP A 48 7.94 8.23 -27.62
CA ASP A 48 9.40 8.14 -27.91
C ASP A 48 9.72 8.44 -29.36
N GLU A 49 8.94 7.86 -30.30
CA GLU A 49 9.10 8.08 -31.73
C GLU A 49 8.87 9.55 -32.11
N GLU A 50 7.83 10.18 -31.54
CA GLU A 50 7.54 11.60 -31.79
C GLU A 50 8.63 12.55 -31.27
N LEU A 51 9.26 12.17 -30.14
CA LEU A 51 10.43 12.91 -29.64
C LEU A 51 11.62 12.75 -30.57
N LEU A 52 11.95 11.51 -30.97
CA LEU A 52 13.09 11.20 -31.83
C LEU A 52 12.97 11.84 -33.21
N ASP A 53 11.76 11.91 -33.76
CA ASP A 53 11.49 12.57 -35.06
C ASP A 53 11.75 14.10 -35.04
N LYS A 54 11.73 14.73 -33.87
CA LYS A 54 12.03 16.16 -33.69
C LYS A 54 13.52 16.46 -33.61
N ILE A 55 14.37 15.44 -33.47
CA ILE A 55 15.82 15.59 -33.41
C ILE A 55 16.39 15.44 -34.81
N ALA A 56 16.98 16.51 -35.32
CA ALA A 56 17.47 16.57 -36.70
C ALA A 56 18.77 15.79 -36.90
N ASP A 57 19.64 15.76 -35.93
CA ASP A 57 20.93 15.08 -35.99
C ASP A 57 20.78 13.59 -35.65
N ASP A 58 21.38 12.71 -36.43
CA ASP A 58 21.25 11.27 -36.28
C ASP A 58 22.07 10.74 -35.07
N GLU A 59 23.20 11.36 -34.73
CA GLU A 59 24.00 10.98 -33.55
C GLU A 59 23.25 11.35 -32.26
N ASP A 60 22.71 12.56 -32.21
CA ASP A 60 21.88 13.03 -31.08
C ASP A 60 20.63 12.20 -30.94
N ARG A 61 19.96 11.84 -32.04
CA ARG A 61 18.79 10.97 -32.04
C ARG A 61 19.12 9.59 -31.46
N SER A 62 20.23 8.98 -31.89
CA SER A 62 20.68 7.68 -31.39
C SER A 62 21.04 7.76 -29.90
N TYR A 63 21.69 8.86 -29.48
CA TYR A 63 22.02 9.08 -28.07
C TYR A 63 20.76 9.21 -27.20
N ILE A 64 19.81 10.04 -27.61
CA ILE A 64 18.55 10.22 -26.85
C ILE A 64 17.76 8.92 -26.80
N LYS A 65 17.72 8.14 -27.88
CA LYS A 65 17.09 6.80 -27.86
C LYS A 65 17.71 5.90 -26.80
N THR A 66 19.03 5.77 -26.79
CA THR A 66 19.76 4.98 -25.79
C THR A 66 19.53 5.50 -24.36
N LEU A 67 19.40 6.83 -24.21
CA LEU A 67 19.13 7.45 -22.93
C LEU A 67 17.72 7.11 -22.42
N LEU A 68 16.71 7.13 -23.29
CA LEU A 68 15.35 6.74 -22.94
C LEU A 68 15.30 5.27 -22.48
N GLU A 69 15.94 4.36 -23.22
CA GLU A 69 16.05 2.94 -22.85
C GLU A 69 16.67 2.79 -21.45
N LYS A 70 17.74 3.51 -21.14
CA LYS A 70 18.38 3.48 -19.81
C LYS A 70 17.51 4.08 -18.71
N LEU A 71 16.71 5.09 -19.00
CA LEU A 71 15.78 5.68 -18.03
C LEU A 71 14.58 4.75 -17.76
N GLU A 72 14.16 3.97 -18.76
CA GLU A 72 13.18 2.91 -18.58
C GLU A 72 13.74 1.76 -17.75
N ASP A 73 14.96 1.29 -18.05
CA ASP A 73 15.65 0.25 -17.28
C ASP A 73 15.85 0.70 -15.82
N LEU A 74 16.18 1.97 -15.61
CA LEU A 74 16.27 2.56 -14.29
C LEU A 74 14.91 2.63 -13.56
N GLY A 75 13.79 2.42 -14.28
CA GLY A 75 12.45 2.45 -13.73
C GLY A 75 12.01 3.83 -13.27
N VAL A 76 12.41 4.90 -13.96
CA VAL A 76 12.06 6.29 -13.62
C VAL A 76 11.22 6.99 -14.69
N VAL A 77 11.23 6.46 -15.93
CA VAL A 77 10.41 6.91 -17.06
C VAL A 77 9.78 5.68 -17.69
N SER A 78 8.60 5.80 -18.25
CA SER A 78 7.96 4.73 -19.03
C SER A 78 7.07 5.30 -20.12
N GLU A 79 7.05 4.65 -21.25
CA GLU A 79 6.11 4.95 -22.34
C GLU A 79 4.70 4.39 -22.07
N LYS A 80 4.59 3.30 -21.33
CA LYS A 80 3.36 2.48 -21.25
C LYS A 80 2.88 2.05 -19.88
N ARG A 81 3.52 2.37 -18.79
CA ARG A 81 3.04 1.90 -17.49
C ARG A 81 2.28 3.00 -16.76
N GLU A 82 0.95 2.89 -16.74
CA GLU A 82 0.25 3.22 -15.52
C GLU A 82 0.91 2.38 -14.42
N ASN A 83 1.60 3.01 -13.48
CA ASN A 83 2.01 2.34 -12.26
C ASN A 83 0.73 2.02 -11.49
N THR A 84 0.07 0.95 -11.85
CA THR A 84 -0.89 0.32 -10.98
C THR A 84 -0.07 -0.29 -9.84
N ILE A 85 0.04 0.42 -8.74
CA ILE A 85 0.52 -0.17 -7.49
C ILE A 85 -0.46 -1.30 -7.20
N GLU A 86 -0.01 -2.55 -7.36
CA GLU A 86 -0.79 -3.71 -6.98
C GLU A 86 -0.61 -3.94 -5.49
N PHE A 87 -1.71 -3.93 -4.76
CA PHE A 87 -1.72 -4.31 -3.35
C PHE A 87 -2.11 -5.78 -3.22
N ASP A 88 -1.21 -6.61 -2.72
CA ASP A 88 -1.56 -8.00 -2.42
C ASP A 88 -2.55 -8.07 -1.25
N VAL A 89 -2.24 -7.39 -0.15
CA VAL A 89 -3.14 -7.29 1.02
C VAL A 89 -3.04 -5.90 1.63
N ILE A 90 -4.19 -5.29 1.90
CA ILE A 90 -4.29 -4.07 2.70
C ILE A 90 -4.77 -4.44 4.09
N TYR A 91 -4.01 -4.03 5.12
CA TYR A 91 -4.35 -4.26 6.52
C TYR A 91 -5.11 -3.07 7.09
N LEU A 92 -6.30 -3.32 7.65
CA LEU A 92 -7.13 -2.34 8.33
C LEU A 92 -7.00 -2.56 9.84
N LEU A 93 -6.21 -1.71 10.49
CA LEU A 93 -6.12 -1.67 11.95
C LEU A 93 -7.30 -0.85 12.47
N ILE A 94 -8.42 -1.52 12.75
CA ILE A 94 -9.67 -0.83 13.06
C ILE A 94 -9.74 -0.30 14.49
N THR A 95 -8.88 -0.77 15.39
CA THR A 95 -8.77 -0.31 16.78
C THR A 95 -7.35 -0.57 17.30
N ASN A 96 -6.88 0.25 18.23
CA ASN A 96 -5.68 -0.03 19.01
C ASN A 96 -6.00 -0.62 20.39
N ARG A 97 -7.27 -0.80 20.73
CA ARG A 97 -7.70 -1.42 21.98
C ARG A 97 -7.66 -2.93 21.90
N CYS A 98 -7.31 -3.56 23.01
CA CYS A 98 -7.27 -5.01 23.15
C CYS A 98 -7.72 -5.43 24.55
N ASN A 99 -8.34 -6.58 24.65
CA ASN A 99 -8.70 -7.22 25.92
C ASN A 99 -7.55 -8.06 26.51
N LEU A 100 -6.41 -8.16 25.82
CA LEU A 100 -5.17 -8.80 26.28
C LEU A 100 -4.02 -7.82 26.39
N ARG A 101 -2.94 -8.21 27.09
CA ARG A 101 -1.74 -7.42 27.36
C ARG A 101 -0.47 -8.22 27.05
N CYS A 102 -0.37 -8.71 25.83
CA CYS A 102 0.75 -9.56 25.41
C CYS A 102 2.08 -8.85 25.54
N THR A 103 3.09 -9.51 26.13
CA THR A 103 4.42 -8.94 26.35
C THR A 103 5.18 -8.61 25.06
N HIS A 104 4.82 -9.24 23.95
CA HIS A 104 5.42 -9.07 22.62
C HIS A 104 4.49 -8.36 21.61
N CYS A 105 3.51 -7.60 22.10
CA CYS A 105 2.52 -6.94 21.26
C CYS A 105 3.19 -5.98 20.26
N CYS A 106 3.14 -6.30 18.97
CA CYS A 106 3.76 -5.48 17.92
C CYS A 106 3.01 -4.17 17.64
N THR A 107 1.74 -4.07 18.05
CA THR A 107 0.94 -2.86 17.89
C THR A 107 0.90 -2.00 19.15
N ASP A 108 1.56 -2.43 20.23
CA ASP A 108 1.49 -1.80 21.55
C ASP A 108 0.04 -1.48 21.95
N ALA A 109 -0.81 -2.51 21.81
CA ALA A 109 -2.23 -2.35 21.99
C ALA A 109 -2.60 -1.87 23.39
N GLU A 110 -3.51 -0.92 23.44
CA GLU A 110 -3.98 -0.34 24.69
C GLU A 110 -5.14 -1.16 25.28
N GLY A 111 -5.35 -1.03 26.59
CA GLY A 111 -6.46 -1.70 27.26
C GLY A 111 -7.81 -1.24 26.75
N GLU A 112 -8.81 -2.08 26.95
CA GLU A 112 -10.20 -1.85 26.55
C GLU A 112 -10.75 -0.48 27.00
N ALA A 113 -10.39 -0.05 28.19
CA ALA A 113 -10.82 1.22 28.78
C ALA A 113 -9.93 2.42 28.41
N SER A 114 -9.07 2.30 27.39
CA SER A 114 -8.17 3.39 26.99
C SER A 114 -8.94 4.65 26.56
N LYS A 115 -8.37 5.80 26.92
CA LYS A 115 -8.90 7.11 26.48
C LYS A 115 -8.77 7.35 24.98
N THR A 116 -7.93 6.58 24.28
CA THR A 116 -7.77 6.65 22.82
C THR A 116 -9.02 6.23 22.06
N PHE A 117 -9.97 5.54 22.72
CA PHE A 117 -11.30 5.28 22.13
C PHE A 117 -11.95 6.53 21.52
N GLN A 118 -11.76 7.70 22.14
CA GLN A 118 -12.31 8.95 21.61
C GLN A 118 -11.66 9.43 20.31
N LEU A 119 -10.49 8.91 19.98
CA LEU A 119 -9.73 9.23 18.76
C LEU A 119 -9.94 8.19 17.65
N GLU A 120 -10.60 7.08 17.94
CA GLU A 120 -10.89 6.04 16.94
C GLU A 120 -11.90 6.55 15.89
N MET A 121 -11.67 6.15 14.66
CA MET A 121 -12.64 6.38 13.60
C MET A 121 -13.97 5.70 13.93
N ASN A 122 -15.07 6.41 13.75
CA ASN A 122 -16.40 5.85 13.89
C ASN A 122 -16.77 4.98 12.68
N THR A 123 -17.90 4.28 12.76
CA THR A 123 -18.40 3.37 11.72
C THR A 123 -18.51 4.05 10.34
N GLN A 124 -19.00 5.30 10.28
CA GLN A 124 -19.14 6.01 9.01
C GLN A 124 -17.80 6.39 8.38
N GLN A 125 -16.83 6.74 9.21
CA GLN A 125 -15.46 7.01 8.75
C GLN A 125 -14.81 5.73 8.22
N TRP A 126 -15.02 4.60 8.90
CA TRP A 126 -14.54 3.29 8.41
C TRP A 126 -15.19 2.90 7.08
N LYS A 127 -16.50 3.10 6.91
CA LYS A 127 -17.17 2.86 5.63
C LYS A 127 -16.56 3.67 4.49
N LYS A 128 -16.27 4.96 4.71
CA LYS A 128 -15.57 5.80 3.73
C LYS A 128 -14.14 5.34 3.45
N THR A 129 -13.43 4.87 4.47
CA THR A 129 -12.07 4.32 4.32
C THR A 129 -12.11 3.03 3.51
N ILE A 130 -13.04 2.14 3.79
CA ILE A 130 -13.27 0.90 3.03
C ILE A 130 -13.55 1.21 1.55
N ASP A 131 -14.39 2.18 1.24
CA ASP A 131 -14.65 2.57 -0.17
C ASP A 131 -13.35 2.99 -0.89
N LYS A 132 -12.45 3.73 -0.22
CA LYS A 132 -11.15 4.10 -0.78
C LYS A 132 -10.22 2.89 -0.93
N VAL A 133 -10.19 2.00 0.06
CA VAL A 133 -9.39 0.77 0.00
C VAL A 133 -9.82 -0.10 -1.16
N ILE A 134 -11.11 -0.28 -1.35
CA ILE A 134 -11.65 -1.07 -2.46
C ILE A 134 -11.33 -0.42 -3.82
N SER A 135 -11.37 0.92 -3.91
CA SER A 135 -11.01 1.61 -5.15
C SER A 135 -9.55 1.42 -5.57
N ALA A 136 -8.66 1.07 -4.63
CA ALA A 136 -7.28 0.68 -4.91
C ALA A 136 -7.14 -0.76 -5.42
N ASN A 137 -8.24 -1.50 -5.54
CA ASN A 137 -8.33 -2.86 -6.09
C ASN A 137 -7.34 -3.87 -5.49
N PRO A 138 -7.22 -4.00 -4.15
CA PRO A 138 -6.32 -4.96 -3.54
C PRO A 138 -6.76 -6.41 -3.84
N LYS A 139 -5.82 -7.36 -3.82
CA LYS A 139 -6.13 -8.80 -3.95
C LYS A 139 -6.77 -9.36 -2.68
N GLY A 140 -6.49 -8.74 -1.53
CA GLY A 140 -7.05 -9.10 -0.23
C GLY A 140 -7.15 -7.91 0.72
N VAL A 141 -8.04 -8.01 1.71
CA VAL A 141 -8.15 -7.07 2.82
C VAL A 141 -8.09 -7.85 4.13
N ALA A 142 -7.23 -7.44 5.05
CA ALA A 142 -7.14 -8.04 6.37
C ALA A 142 -7.61 -7.05 7.44
N ILE A 143 -8.57 -7.46 8.26
CA ILE A 143 -8.99 -6.70 9.44
C ILE A 143 -8.14 -7.15 10.62
N THR A 144 -7.57 -6.18 11.32
CA THR A 144 -6.69 -6.38 12.47
C THR A 144 -6.81 -5.18 13.43
N GLY A 145 -5.89 -5.10 14.38
CA GLY A 145 -5.80 -4.00 15.36
C GLY A 145 -5.10 -4.47 16.62
N GLY A 146 -5.54 -4.01 17.79
CA GLY A 146 -5.34 -4.72 19.03
C GLY A 146 -6.20 -6.00 19.00
N GLU A 147 -7.48 -5.91 19.36
CA GLU A 147 -8.47 -6.95 19.09
C GLU A 147 -9.67 -6.34 18.34
N PRO A 148 -9.84 -6.66 17.05
CA PRO A 148 -10.89 -6.07 16.24
C PRO A 148 -12.30 -6.26 16.81
N MET A 149 -12.57 -7.45 17.36
CA MET A 149 -13.90 -7.84 17.87
C MET A 149 -14.29 -7.12 19.16
N ILE A 150 -13.40 -6.33 19.78
CA ILE A 150 -13.74 -5.48 20.94
C ILE A 150 -14.62 -4.29 20.55
N ARG A 151 -14.63 -3.92 19.28
CA ARG A 151 -15.49 -2.85 18.77
C ARG A 151 -16.93 -3.28 18.72
N ASN A 152 -17.82 -2.48 19.28
CA ASN A 152 -19.26 -2.75 19.24
C ASN A 152 -19.83 -2.76 17.83
N ASP A 153 -19.17 -2.02 16.90
CA ASP A 153 -19.56 -1.90 15.49
C ASP A 153 -18.74 -2.81 14.56
N PHE A 154 -17.98 -3.78 15.11
CA PHE A 154 -17.12 -4.69 14.34
C PHE A 154 -17.90 -5.41 13.22
N PHE A 155 -19.01 -6.03 13.54
CA PHE A 155 -19.79 -6.77 12.55
C PHE A 155 -20.39 -5.84 11.48
N GLU A 156 -20.84 -4.64 11.86
CA GLU A 156 -21.34 -3.65 10.90
C GLU A 156 -20.27 -3.23 9.90
N ILE A 157 -19.02 -3.03 10.36
CA ILE A 157 -17.88 -2.72 9.51
C ILE A 157 -17.56 -3.90 8.59
N LEU A 158 -17.51 -5.11 9.12
CA LEU A 158 -17.20 -6.33 8.38
C LEU A 158 -18.26 -6.64 7.32
N GLU A 159 -19.55 -6.53 7.67
CA GLU A 159 -20.67 -6.70 6.73
C GLU A 159 -20.61 -5.67 5.59
N TYR A 160 -20.28 -4.41 5.91
CA TYR A 160 -20.12 -3.39 4.91
C TYR A 160 -18.97 -3.73 3.95
N LEU A 161 -17.82 -4.15 4.48
CA LEU A 161 -16.69 -4.59 3.67
C LEU A 161 -17.09 -5.77 2.77
N ARG A 162 -17.70 -6.82 3.32
CA ARG A 162 -18.12 -8.01 2.54
C ARG A 162 -19.12 -7.68 1.44
N LYS A 163 -20.07 -6.78 1.72
CA LYS A 163 -21.07 -6.33 0.73
C LYS A 163 -20.43 -5.63 -0.47
N LYS A 164 -19.36 -4.88 -0.25
CA LYS A 164 -18.71 -4.04 -1.26
C LYS A 164 -17.53 -4.72 -1.95
N TYR A 165 -16.89 -5.67 -1.29
CA TYR A 165 -15.65 -6.28 -1.72
C TYR A 165 -15.82 -7.79 -1.94
N THR A 166 -15.53 -8.23 -3.17
CA THR A 166 -15.64 -9.65 -3.58
C THR A 166 -14.34 -10.44 -3.43
N GLY A 167 -13.21 -9.75 -3.17
CA GLY A 167 -11.91 -10.38 -2.94
C GLY A 167 -11.81 -11.05 -1.57
N LYS A 168 -10.62 -11.52 -1.23
CA LYS A 168 -10.38 -12.25 0.03
C LYS A 168 -10.37 -11.32 1.23
N ILE A 169 -11.16 -11.65 2.26
CA ILE A 169 -11.17 -10.98 3.55
C ILE A 169 -10.58 -11.90 4.61
N ALA A 170 -9.56 -11.42 5.32
CA ALA A 170 -8.96 -12.09 6.45
C ALA A 170 -9.27 -11.35 7.76
N LEU A 171 -9.36 -12.09 8.86
CA LEU A 171 -9.45 -11.56 10.21
C LEU A 171 -8.26 -12.06 11.03
N ALA A 172 -7.47 -11.14 11.60
CA ALA A 172 -6.46 -11.46 12.60
C ALA A 172 -7.02 -11.14 14.00
N THR A 173 -7.07 -12.13 14.88
CA THR A 173 -7.71 -12.03 16.20
C THR A 173 -7.01 -12.91 17.22
N ASN A 174 -7.13 -12.54 18.50
CA ASN A 174 -6.76 -13.40 19.62
C ASN A 174 -7.81 -14.48 19.92
N SER A 175 -8.93 -14.48 19.21
CA SER A 175 -10.05 -15.41 19.25
C SER A 175 -10.86 -15.47 20.55
N THR A 176 -10.50 -14.76 21.60
CA THR A 176 -11.17 -14.83 22.92
C THR A 176 -12.64 -14.36 22.88
N LEU A 177 -13.00 -13.56 21.87
CA LEU A 177 -14.37 -13.04 21.68
C LEU A 177 -15.17 -13.82 20.64
N ILE A 178 -14.62 -14.89 20.08
CA ILE A 178 -15.38 -15.81 19.20
C ILE A 178 -16.24 -16.72 20.07
N SER A 179 -17.52 -16.80 19.78
CA SER A 179 -18.48 -17.61 20.48
C SER A 179 -19.38 -18.41 19.52
N ASN A 180 -20.12 -19.37 20.04
CA ASN A 180 -21.12 -20.12 19.26
C ASN A 180 -22.19 -19.21 18.63
N GLU A 181 -22.42 -18.05 19.21
CA GLU A 181 -23.44 -17.11 18.74
C GLU A 181 -22.96 -16.31 17.52
N ASN A 182 -21.65 -15.98 17.45
CA ASN A 182 -21.10 -15.12 16.42
C ASN A 182 -20.29 -15.85 15.34
N VAL A 183 -19.79 -17.06 15.59
CA VAL A 183 -18.96 -17.82 14.64
C VAL A 183 -19.66 -18.07 13.31
N SER A 184 -20.97 -18.35 13.33
CA SER A 184 -21.72 -18.58 12.09
C SER A 184 -21.82 -17.34 11.20
N THR A 185 -21.82 -16.15 11.80
CA THR A 185 -21.79 -14.87 11.09
C THR A 185 -20.39 -14.60 10.54
N LEU A 186 -19.35 -14.83 11.34
CA LEU A 186 -17.97 -14.68 10.90
C LEU A 186 -17.66 -15.52 9.66
N VAL A 187 -18.00 -16.81 9.68
CA VAL A 187 -17.73 -17.74 8.56
C VAL A 187 -18.39 -17.29 7.25
N LYS A 188 -19.49 -16.55 7.30
CA LYS A 188 -20.15 -16.01 6.08
C LYS A 188 -19.46 -14.77 5.54
N LEU A 189 -18.74 -14.03 6.37
CA LEU A 189 -18.21 -12.71 6.05
C LEU A 189 -16.71 -12.72 5.72
N ILE A 190 -15.95 -13.71 6.22
CA ILE A 190 -14.51 -13.82 6.03
C ILE A 190 -14.12 -15.09 5.27
N ASP A 191 -12.98 -15.03 4.59
CA ASP A 191 -12.42 -16.18 3.84
C ASP A 191 -11.28 -16.84 4.61
N LYS A 192 -10.65 -16.11 5.53
CA LYS A 192 -9.52 -16.59 6.33
C LYS A 192 -9.56 -15.98 7.73
N ILE A 193 -9.20 -16.80 8.73
CA ILE A 193 -8.94 -16.33 10.09
C ILE A 193 -7.52 -16.68 10.49
N ASP A 194 -6.79 -15.69 10.98
CA ASP A 194 -5.47 -15.83 11.57
C ASP A 194 -5.61 -15.69 13.10
N VAL A 195 -5.54 -16.83 13.77
CA VAL A 195 -5.65 -16.89 15.23
C VAL A 195 -4.26 -16.81 15.84
N SER A 196 -4.06 -15.84 16.73
CA SER A 196 -2.80 -15.70 17.47
C SER A 196 -2.78 -16.68 18.65
N ILE A 197 -1.83 -17.61 18.66
CA ILE A 197 -1.62 -18.61 19.72
C ILE A 197 -0.11 -18.66 20.03
N ASP A 198 0.28 -18.48 21.31
CA ASP A 198 1.69 -18.39 21.70
C ASP A 198 2.19 -19.60 22.49
N GLY A 199 1.34 -20.57 22.77
CA GLY A 199 1.69 -21.79 23.50
C GLY A 199 0.73 -22.92 23.23
N ILE A 200 1.15 -24.14 23.59
CA ILE A 200 0.35 -25.36 23.45
C ILE A 200 -0.54 -25.64 24.66
N ASP A 201 -0.35 -24.89 25.74
CA ASP A 201 -1.08 -25.01 27.00
C ASP A 201 -1.36 -23.64 27.62
N GLU A 202 -2.30 -23.62 28.58
CA GLU A 202 -2.73 -22.40 29.24
C GLU A 202 -1.62 -21.73 30.04
N GLU A 203 -0.73 -22.51 30.66
CA GLU A 203 0.37 -21.97 31.47
C GLU A 203 1.36 -21.17 30.61
N THR A 204 1.70 -21.69 29.43
CA THR A 204 2.59 -21.01 28.49
C THR A 204 1.93 -19.79 27.88
N CYS A 205 0.67 -19.91 27.46
CA CYS A 205 -0.09 -18.79 26.89
C CYS A 205 -0.24 -17.65 27.89
N SER A 206 -0.62 -17.92 29.14
CA SER A 206 -0.89 -16.90 30.17
C SER A 206 0.36 -16.14 30.64
N LYS A 207 1.56 -16.66 30.40
CA LYS A 207 2.82 -15.95 30.67
C LYS A 207 3.15 -14.88 29.61
N ILE A 208 2.59 -15.01 28.44
CA ILE A 208 2.89 -14.17 27.28
C ILE A 208 1.74 -13.19 27.02
N ARG A 209 0.51 -13.60 27.29
CA ARG A 209 -0.74 -12.88 26.99
C ARG A 209 -1.45 -12.34 28.21
#